data_3adbb055a2d6ef1c51bb85a7a9256130
#
_entry.id   3adbb055a2d6ef1c51bb85a7a9256130
#
_cell.length_a   1.000
_cell.length_b   1.000
_cell.length_c   1.000
_cell.angle_alpha   90.00
_cell.angle_beta   90.00
_cell.angle_gamma   90.00
#
_symmetry.space_group_name_H-M   'P 1'
#
loop_
_entity.id
_entity.type
_entity.pdbx_description
1 polymer ?
#
loop_
_entity_poly.entity_id
_entity_poly.type
_entity_poly.pdbx_seq_one_letter_code
_entity_poly.pdbx_strand_id
1 'polypeptide(L)'
;MITPSRPVFALLMLLAVPALRAHEVALEMLQASARFRASLDAAQLKLATYPLTDAERENWNFVPLERRGLPFKRMTADQQALGLALLRTGLSHTGAAKAQAIMQLELVLKELEKDTKGRRDPVQYFITFFGE
;
A
#
# COMPACT_ATOMS: atom_id res chain seq x y z
N MET A 1 -38.76 27.65 31.89
CA MET A 1 -37.61 28.00 31.00
C MET A 1 -36.44 27.11 31.40
N ILE A 2 -36.23 26.05 30.68
CA ILE A 2 -35.10 25.10 30.92
C ILE A 2 -34.05 25.41 29.86
N THR A 3 -32.94 26.00 30.29
CA THR A 3 -31.79 26.27 29.42
C THR A 3 -31.08 24.95 29.15
N PRO A 4 -30.80 24.56 27.89
CA PRO A 4 -30.05 23.34 27.60
C PRO A 4 -28.62 23.50 28.08
N SER A 5 -28.15 22.51 28.87
CA SER A 5 -26.84 22.52 29.50
C SER A 5 -25.72 22.39 28.45
N ARG A 6 -24.72 23.22 28.55
CA ARG A 6 -23.52 23.33 27.72
C ARG A 6 -22.71 22.02 27.36
N PRO A 7 -22.83 20.89 28.11
CA PRO A 7 -22.05 19.69 27.79
C PRO A 7 -22.51 18.92 26.56
N VAL A 8 -23.78 19.07 26.11
CA VAL A 8 -24.28 18.29 24.94
C VAL A 8 -23.67 18.81 23.62
N PHE A 9 -23.41 20.11 23.51
CA PHE A 9 -22.76 20.67 22.30
C PHE A 9 -21.28 20.31 22.19
N ALA A 10 -20.57 20.20 23.31
CA ALA A 10 -19.15 19.78 23.32
C ALA A 10 -18.96 18.32 22.90
N LEU A 11 -19.89 17.44 23.25
CA LEU A 11 -19.85 16.01 22.90
C LEU A 11 -20.12 15.76 21.41
N LEU A 12 -20.98 16.55 20.76
CA LEU A 12 -21.25 16.45 19.33
C LEU A 12 -20.06 16.91 18.46
N MET A 13 -19.29 17.89 18.91
CA MET A 13 -18.10 18.37 18.19
C MET A 13 -16.94 17.34 18.22
N LEU A 14 -16.84 16.52 19.28
CA LEU A 14 -15.77 15.52 19.41
C LEU A 14 -15.97 14.32 18.46
N LEU A 15 -17.19 14.04 18.03
CA LEU A 15 -17.51 12.92 17.13
C LEU A 15 -17.34 13.25 15.63
N ALA A 16 -17.23 14.52 15.26
CA ALA A 16 -17.10 14.96 13.86
C ALA A 16 -15.65 14.96 13.35
N VAL A 17 -14.65 15.06 14.24
CA VAL A 17 -13.23 15.19 13.87
C VAL A 17 -12.64 13.95 13.18
N PRO A 18 -12.95 12.70 13.58
CA PRO A 18 -12.37 11.52 12.92
C PRO A 18 -12.92 11.28 11.50
N ALA A 19 -14.14 11.69 11.20
CA ALA A 19 -14.73 11.51 9.87
C ALA A 19 -14.06 12.37 8.79
N LEU A 20 -13.65 13.60 9.13
CA LEU A 20 -12.94 14.50 8.20
C LEU A 20 -11.57 13.97 7.82
N ARG A 21 -10.83 13.38 8.77
CA ARG A 21 -9.50 12.80 8.50
C ARG A 21 -9.58 11.54 7.65
N ALA A 22 -10.60 10.71 7.81
CA ALA A 22 -10.79 9.51 7.01
C ALA A 22 -11.02 9.82 5.51
N HIS A 23 -11.77 10.89 5.21
CA HIS A 23 -11.96 11.34 3.84
C HIS A 23 -10.68 11.88 3.20
N GLU A 24 -9.86 12.60 3.94
CA GLU A 24 -8.60 13.15 3.46
C GLU A 24 -7.60 12.03 3.08
N VAL A 25 -7.43 11.04 3.94
CA VAL A 25 -6.55 9.87 3.69
C VAL A 25 -7.01 9.07 2.49
N ALA A 26 -8.32 8.84 2.34
CA ALA A 26 -8.86 8.11 1.19
C ALA A 26 -8.62 8.86 -0.13
N LEU A 27 -8.78 10.18 -0.13
CA LEU A 27 -8.51 11.01 -1.30
C LEU A 27 -7.01 11.01 -1.66
N GLU A 28 -6.14 11.12 -0.66
CA GLU A 28 -4.68 11.05 -0.86
C GLU A 28 -4.26 9.71 -1.47
N MET A 29 -4.79 8.60 -0.96
CA MET A 29 -4.55 7.26 -1.49
C MET A 29 -5.04 7.13 -2.94
N LEU A 30 -6.24 7.64 -3.25
CA LEU A 30 -6.79 7.64 -4.60
C LEU A 30 -5.89 8.41 -5.57
N GLN A 31 -5.43 9.61 -5.18
CA GLN A 31 -4.54 10.43 -6.00
C GLN A 31 -3.16 9.76 -6.20
N ALA A 32 -2.59 9.17 -5.15
CA ALA A 32 -1.33 8.44 -5.24
C ALA A 32 -1.45 7.21 -6.16
N SER A 33 -2.57 6.47 -6.05
CA SER A 33 -2.90 5.35 -6.94
C SER A 33 -3.01 5.80 -8.40
N ALA A 34 -3.73 6.88 -8.66
CA ALA A 34 -3.87 7.41 -10.01
C ALA A 34 -2.52 7.84 -10.62
N ARG A 35 -1.69 8.54 -9.85
CA ARG A 35 -0.33 8.93 -10.31
C ARG A 35 0.55 7.71 -10.60
N PHE A 36 0.54 6.72 -9.73
CA PHE A 36 1.32 5.49 -9.95
C PHE A 36 0.82 4.75 -11.20
N ARG A 37 -0.49 4.51 -11.34
CA ARG A 37 -1.06 3.83 -12.52
C ARG A 37 -0.77 4.59 -13.83
N ALA A 38 -0.82 5.92 -13.82
CA ALA A 38 -0.51 6.74 -14.97
C ALA A 38 0.97 6.67 -15.41
N SER A 39 1.88 6.29 -14.52
CA SER A 39 3.31 6.11 -14.83
C SER A 39 3.62 4.74 -15.49
N LEU A 40 2.69 3.80 -15.44
CA LEU A 40 2.88 2.43 -15.93
C LEU A 40 2.65 2.36 -17.45
N ASP A 41 3.45 1.56 -18.13
CA ASP A 41 3.15 1.15 -19.49
C ASP A 41 2.00 0.12 -19.56
N ALA A 42 1.51 -0.18 -20.75
CA ALA A 42 0.38 -1.08 -20.95
C ALA A 42 0.65 -2.51 -20.43
N ALA A 43 1.88 -3.00 -20.54
CA ALA A 43 2.26 -4.33 -20.08
C ALA A 43 2.34 -4.37 -18.53
N GLN A 44 2.90 -3.33 -17.91
CA GLN A 44 2.96 -3.18 -16.47
C GLN A 44 1.56 -3.03 -15.88
N LEU A 45 0.70 -2.20 -16.49
CA LEU A 45 -0.68 -1.99 -16.04
C LEU A 45 -1.48 -3.29 -16.09
N LYS A 46 -1.32 -4.09 -17.15
CA LYS A 46 -1.95 -5.41 -17.28
C LYS A 46 -1.50 -6.38 -16.17
N LEU A 47 -0.24 -6.34 -15.76
CA LEU A 47 0.27 -7.15 -14.65
C LEU A 47 -0.25 -6.68 -13.29
N ALA A 48 -0.48 -5.38 -13.14
CA ALA A 48 -0.87 -4.79 -11.87
C ALA A 48 -2.38 -4.81 -11.62
N THR A 49 -3.24 -5.02 -12.63
CA THR A 49 -4.69 -4.81 -12.50
C THR A 49 -5.47 -6.10 -12.72
N TYR A 50 -6.41 -6.36 -11.82
CA TYR A 50 -7.30 -7.53 -11.82
C TYR A 50 -8.74 -7.10 -11.55
N PRO A 51 -9.72 -7.87 -12.02
CA PRO A 51 -11.12 -7.68 -11.64
C PRO A 51 -11.30 -7.72 -10.11
N LEU A 52 -12.25 -6.96 -9.59
CA LEU A 52 -12.55 -6.94 -8.14
C LEU A 52 -12.94 -8.34 -7.62
N THR A 53 -13.50 -9.18 -8.48
CA THR A 53 -13.93 -10.55 -8.19
C THR A 53 -12.83 -11.60 -8.38
N ASP A 54 -11.61 -11.20 -8.77
CA ASP A 54 -10.49 -12.14 -8.96
C ASP A 54 -10.12 -12.80 -7.63
N ALA A 55 -9.96 -14.13 -7.64
CA ALA A 55 -9.60 -14.92 -6.47
C ALA A 55 -8.24 -14.54 -5.86
N GLU A 56 -7.35 -13.94 -6.64
CA GLU A 56 -6.06 -13.44 -6.15
C GLU A 56 -6.21 -12.41 -5.03
N ARG A 57 -7.33 -11.69 -4.96
CA ARG A 57 -7.64 -10.74 -3.88
C ARG A 57 -7.65 -11.40 -2.50
N GLU A 58 -7.98 -12.68 -2.44
CA GLU A 58 -8.08 -13.47 -1.21
C GLU A 58 -6.92 -14.48 -1.07
N ASN A 59 -6.05 -14.56 -2.08
CA ASN A 59 -4.89 -15.45 -2.11
C ASN A 59 -3.76 -14.94 -1.21
N TRP A 60 -4.02 -14.88 0.10
CA TRP A 60 -3.01 -14.50 1.08
C TRP A 60 -2.14 -15.69 1.49
N ASN A 61 -0.82 -15.49 1.48
CA ASN A 61 0.13 -16.54 1.82
C ASN A 61 1.34 -15.95 2.55
N PHE A 62 1.77 -16.55 3.65
CA PHE A 62 2.92 -16.06 4.43
C PHE A 62 4.26 -16.65 3.99
N VAL A 63 4.25 -17.71 3.19
CA VAL A 63 5.49 -18.29 2.64
C VAL A 63 5.96 -17.53 1.39
N PRO A 64 7.29 -17.50 1.10
CA PRO A 64 7.82 -16.85 -0.09
C PRO A 64 7.48 -17.68 -1.34
N LEU A 65 6.33 -17.36 -1.93
CA LEU A 65 5.85 -17.92 -3.20
C LEU A 65 5.91 -16.82 -4.27
N GLU A 66 5.89 -17.26 -5.53
CA GLU A 66 5.65 -16.36 -6.65
C GLU A 66 4.25 -15.74 -6.51
N ARG A 67 4.16 -14.44 -6.67
CA ARG A 67 2.92 -13.66 -6.52
C ARG A 67 2.50 -13.10 -7.86
N ARG A 68 1.21 -12.96 -8.05
CA ARG A 68 0.66 -12.17 -9.16
C ARG A 68 0.73 -10.68 -8.82
N GLY A 69 0.88 -9.84 -9.82
CA GLY A 69 1.02 -8.40 -9.66
C GLY A 69 2.28 -7.85 -10.35
N LEU A 70 2.50 -6.56 -10.22
CA LEU A 70 3.68 -5.89 -10.76
C LEU A 70 4.78 -5.82 -9.68
N PRO A 71 5.89 -6.57 -9.82
CA PRO A 71 6.99 -6.51 -8.87
C PRO A 71 7.81 -5.21 -9.04
N PHE A 72 8.32 -4.67 -7.94
CA PHE A 72 9.16 -3.48 -7.96
C PHE A 72 10.36 -3.62 -8.89
N LYS A 73 10.96 -4.80 -9.01
CA LYS A 73 12.08 -5.06 -9.92
C LYS A 73 11.78 -4.85 -11.41
N ARG A 74 10.50 -4.76 -11.80
CA ARG A 74 10.07 -4.47 -13.16
C ARG A 74 9.64 -3.01 -13.34
N MET A 75 9.91 -2.16 -12.37
CA MET A 75 9.60 -0.73 -12.36
C MET A 75 10.87 0.08 -12.54
N THR A 76 10.75 1.25 -13.16
CA THR A 76 11.81 2.27 -13.15
C THR A 76 11.96 2.84 -11.73
N ALA A 77 13.06 3.56 -11.47
CA ALA A 77 13.28 4.22 -10.18
C ALA A 77 12.14 5.19 -9.80
N ASP A 78 11.64 5.96 -10.78
CA ASP A 78 10.51 6.87 -10.57
C ASP A 78 9.21 6.12 -10.24
N GLN A 79 8.93 5.02 -10.94
CA GLN A 79 7.79 4.16 -10.65
C GLN A 79 7.88 3.53 -9.27
N GLN A 80 9.06 3.07 -8.86
CA GLN A 80 9.31 2.55 -7.50
C GLN A 80 9.04 3.62 -6.44
N ALA A 81 9.50 4.85 -6.67
CA ALA A 81 9.24 5.97 -5.77
C ALA A 81 7.74 6.27 -5.64
N LEU A 82 6.99 6.25 -6.75
CA LEU A 82 5.53 6.41 -6.75
C LEU A 82 4.82 5.24 -6.05
N GLY A 83 5.27 4.01 -6.24
CA GLY A 83 4.75 2.83 -5.54
C GLY A 83 4.96 2.91 -4.03
N LEU A 84 6.14 3.34 -3.58
CA LEU A 84 6.41 3.59 -2.16
C LEU A 84 5.61 4.78 -1.62
N ALA A 85 5.36 5.82 -2.42
CA ALA A 85 4.49 6.93 -2.03
C ALA A 85 3.05 6.45 -1.82
N LEU A 86 2.53 5.60 -2.71
CA LEU A 86 1.22 4.97 -2.54
C LEU A 86 1.16 4.13 -1.24
N LEU A 87 2.17 3.31 -0.98
CA LEU A 87 2.24 2.53 0.27
C LEU A 87 2.16 3.42 1.52
N ARG A 88 2.82 4.58 1.51
CA ARG A 88 2.83 5.53 2.63
C ARG A 88 1.46 6.13 2.92
N THR A 89 0.59 6.28 1.93
CA THR A 89 -0.76 6.82 2.18
C THR A 89 -1.64 5.90 3.03
N GLY A 90 -1.35 4.59 3.02
CA GLY A 90 -2.09 3.58 3.81
C GLY A 90 -1.46 3.25 5.16
N LEU A 91 -0.31 3.81 5.49
CA LEU A 91 0.47 3.46 6.68
C LEU A 91 0.82 4.69 7.50
N SER A 92 1.00 4.51 8.81
CA SER A 92 1.65 5.53 9.64
C SER A 92 3.12 5.71 9.22
N HIS A 93 3.74 6.82 9.61
CA HIS A 93 5.17 7.05 9.36
C HIS A 93 6.04 5.88 9.84
N THR A 94 5.80 5.38 11.06
CA THR A 94 6.49 4.21 11.61
C THR A 94 6.19 2.94 10.83
N GLY A 95 4.93 2.75 10.39
CA GLY A 95 4.51 1.60 9.57
C GLY A 95 5.22 1.59 8.23
N ALA A 96 5.31 2.73 7.56
CA ALA A 96 6.03 2.87 6.28
C ALA A 96 7.54 2.61 6.42
N ALA A 97 8.17 3.11 7.49
CA ALA A 97 9.57 2.83 7.79
C ALA A 97 9.82 1.34 8.04
N LYS A 98 8.94 0.68 8.82
CA LYS A 98 9.00 -0.78 9.05
C LYS A 98 8.85 -1.57 7.76
N ALA A 99 7.90 -1.23 6.90
CA ALA A 99 7.71 -1.91 5.63
C ALA A 99 8.98 -1.86 4.76
N GLN A 100 9.59 -0.69 4.64
CA GLN A 100 10.85 -0.54 3.89
C GLN A 100 12.01 -1.29 4.55
N ALA A 101 12.12 -1.26 5.88
CA ALA A 101 13.13 -2.02 6.60
C ALA A 101 12.98 -3.54 6.38
N ILE A 102 11.74 -4.07 6.36
CA ILE A 102 11.45 -5.47 6.05
C ILE A 102 11.90 -5.81 4.63
N MET A 103 11.65 -4.95 3.64
CA MET A 103 12.15 -5.15 2.28
C MET A 103 13.69 -5.25 2.25
N GLN A 104 14.40 -4.43 3.02
CA GLN A 104 15.87 -4.47 3.08
C GLN A 104 16.41 -5.71 3.82
N LEU A 105 15.65 -6.29 4.75
CA LEU A 105 16.05 -7.54 5.42
C LEU A 105 16.20 -8.72 4.46
N GLU A 106 15.60 -8.67 3.27
CA GLU A 106 15.82 -9.70 2.25
C GLU A 106 17.30 -9.83 1.87
N LEU A 107 18.09 -8.77 1.92
CA LEU A 107 19.55 -8.84 1.68
C LEU A 107 20.26 -9.65 2.75
N VAL A 108 19.87 -9.46 4.02
CA VAL A 108 20.43 -10.22 5.15
C VAL A 108 20.05 -11.70 5.05
N LEU A 109 18.76 -11.97 4.75
CA LEU A 109 18.27 -13.33 4.58
C LEU A 109 18.93 -14.03 3.38
N LYS A 110 19.19 -13.31 2.30
CA LYS A 110 19.91 -13.81 1.13
C LYS A 110 21.28 -14.37 1.51
N GLU A 111 22.03 -13.66 2.35
CA GLU A 111 23.33 -14.10 2.82
C GLU A 111 23.22 -15.26 3.82
N LEU A 112 22.36 -15.14 4.82
CA LEU A 112 22.17 -16.15 5.86
C LEU A 112 21.70 -17.51 5.29
N GLU A 113 20.76 -17.48 4.35
CA GLU A 113 20.21 -18.67 3.71
C GLU A 113 21.04 -19.15 2.51
N LYS A 114 22.11 -18.43 2.14
CA LYS A 114 22.93 -18.68 0.95
C LYS A 114 22.05 -18.83 -0.30
N ASP A 115 21.10 -17.89 -0.46
CA ASP A 115 20.10 -17.96 -1.53
C ASP A 115 20.71 -17.77 -2.91
N THR A 116 20.95 -18.88 -3.59
CA THR A 116 21.42 -18.93 -4.99
C THR A 116 20.29 -18.88 -6.01
N LYS A 117 19.03 -19.01 -5.56
CA LYS A 117 17.85 -19.06 -6.42
C LYS A 117 17.17 -17.70 -6.63
N GLY A 118 17.67 -16.65 -5.95
CA GLY A 118 17.13 -15.30 -6.08
C GLY A 118 15.72 -15.12 -5.48
N ARG A 119 15.37 -15.91 -4.46
CA ARG A 119 14.10 -15.79 -3.74
C ARG A 119 14.09 -14.60 -2.79
N ARG A 120 15.27 -14.20 -2.31
CA ARG A 120 15.50 -13.11 -1.38
C ARG A 120 15.94 -11.86 -2.13
N ASP A 121 15.00 -10.97 -2.42
CA ASP A 121 15.24 -9.77 -3.22
C ASP A 121 14.39 -8.61 -2.69
N PRO A 122 15.01 -7.49 -2.23
CA PRO A 122 14.28 -6.34 -1.70
C PRO A 122 13.31 -5.68 -2.69
N VAL A 123 13.43 -5.98 -3.99
CA VAL A 123 12.51 -5.50 -5.02
C VAL A 123 11.56 -6.58 -5.54
N GLN A 124 11.48 -7.72 -4.86
CA GLN A 124 10.53 -8.80 -5.13
C GLN A 124 9.23 -8.62 -4.32
N TYR A 125 8.78 -7.39 -4.14
CA TYR A 125 7.49 -7.03 -3.59
C TYR A 125 6.58 -6.55 -4.72
N PHE A 126 5.28 -6.77 -4.60
CA PHE A 126 4.33 -6.61 -5.69
C PHE A 126 3.28 -5.57 -5.35
N ILE A 127 2.84 -4.82 -6.37
CA ILE A 127 1.66 -3.97 -6.30
C ILE A 127 0.58 -4.59 -7.17
N THR A 128 -0.63 -4.70 -6.60
CA THR A 128 -1.80 -5.24 -7.28
C THR A 128 -3.00 -4.36 -7.01
N PHE A 129 -3.73 -4.01 -8.05
CA PHE A 129 -5.00 -3.29 -7.99
C PHE A 129 -6.13 -4.23 -8.32
N PHE A 130 -7.21 -4.15 -7.56
CA PHE A 130 -8.44 -4.86 -7.80
C PHE A 130 -9.58 -3.87 -8.04
N GLY A 131 -10.26 -4.02 -9.18
CA GLY A 131 -11.27 -3.08 -9.66
C GLY A 131 -10.76 -2.20 -10.80
N GLU A 132 -11.58 -1.21 -11.19
CA GLU A 132 -11.31 -0.26 -12.27
C GLU A 132 -10.49 0.96 -11.81
#